data_b853d4d1d9cf79fabc4d18c6be23eb6c
#
_entry.id   b853d4d1d9cf79fabc4d18c6be23eb6c
#
_cell.length_a   1.000
_cell.length_b   1.000
_cell.length_c   1.000
_cell.angle_alpha   90.00
_cell.angle_beta   90.00
_cell.angle_gamma   90.00
#
_symmetry.space_group_name_H-M   'P 1'
#
loop_
_entity.id
_entity.type
_entity.pdbx_description
1 polymer ?
#
loop_
_entity_poly.entity_id
_entity_poly.type
_entity_poly.pdbx_seq_one_letter_code
_entity_poly.pdbx_strand_id
1 'polypeptide(L)'
;MTPLAANVLGGLLARSVSVPQACNETPPSEAVVLGGGVDGTPRSRNDFGVLNLASRRRVDRAVAWWREGEGRTLVMVGGPLRHGSASGAELLAAYARTLGVPDGALRQETDSRDTWGNAHNTAKLQPRLPKRIVLVTSLIHMPRAQAAFAEAGFQVCPLGTDVRSLSPRLPWAMIPRTSALNNTEMAIHEWVGLVYYRWRERRERSIAAANAPAP
;
A
#
# COMPACT_ATOMS: atom_id res chain seq x y z
N MET A 1 23.13 -9.45 8.18
CA MET A 1 21.98 -9.01 9.01
C MET A 1 21.29 -10.23 9.60
N THR A 2 20.86 -10.12 10.86
CA THR A 2 20.21 -11.23 11.58
C THR A 2 18.68 -11.13 11.50
N PRO A 3 17.95 -12.25 11.55
CA PRO A 3 16.49 -12.27 11.65
C PRO A 3 15.95 -11.40 12.80
N LEU A 4 16.65 -11.36 13.92
CA LEU A 4 16.25 -10.56 15.07
C LEU A 4 16.23 -9.06 14.72
N ALA A 5 17.30 -8.53 14.11
CA ALA A 5 17.36 -7.13 13.72
C ALA A 5 16.27 -6.77 12.69
N ALA A 6 16.06 -7.63 11.68
CA ALA A 6 14.99 -7.45 10.68
C ALA A 6 13.60 -7.42 11.32
N ASN A 7 13.32 -8.32 12.28
CA ASN A 7 12.05 -8.37 13.00
C ASN A 7 11.82 -7.14 13.89
N VAL A 8 12.87 -6.63 14.55
CA VAL A 8 12.75 -5.42 15.37
C VAL A 8 12.42 -4.22 14.50
N LEU A 9 13.16 -3.99 13.41
CA LEU A 9 12.94 -2.85 12.51
C LEU A 9 11.56 -2.90 11.83
N GLY A 10 11.17 -4.07 11.31
CA GLY A 10 9.85 -4.25 10.69
C GLY A 10 8.71 -4.21 11.72
N GLY A 11 8.94 -4.74 12.92
CA GLY A 11 7.97 -4.74 14.02
C GLY A 11 7.68 -3.34 14.55
N LEU A 12 8.66 -2.46 14.60
CA LEU A 12 8.47 -1.05 14.97
C LEU A 12 7.59 -0.32 13.95
N LEU A 13 7.81 -0.55 12.65
CA LEU A 13 6.95 0.00 11.59
C LEU A 13 5.52 -0.54 11.71
N ALA A 14 5.34 -1.84 11.86
CA ALA A 14 4.02 -2.44 11.98
C ALA A 14 3.23 -1.92 13.20
N ARG A 15 3.92 -1.67 14.33
CA ARG A 15 3.31 -1.10 15.54
C ARG A 15 2.95 0.37 15.41
N SER A 16 3.55 1.10 14.49
CA SER A 16 3.23 2.52 14.24
C SER A 16 1.96 2.71 13.41
N VAL A 17 1.35 1.63 12.90
CA VAL A 17 0.07 1.67 12.18
C VAL A 17 -1.05 2.02 13.15
N SER A 18 -1.72 3.13 12.91
CA SER A 18 -2.89 3.55 13.68
C SER A 18 -4.18 3.10 12.98
N VAL A 19 -5.11 2.55 13.75
CA VAL A 19 -6.47 2.23 13.27
C VAL A 19 -7.43 3.25 13.87
N PRO A 20 -7.99 4.18 13.08
CA PRO A 20 -8.98 5.12 13.57
C PRO A 20 -10.24 4.41 14.09
N GLN A 21 -10.80 4.87 15.21
CA GLN A 21 -12.02 4.30 15.79
C GLN A 21 -13.19 4.29 14.80
N ALA A 22 -13.30 5.34 13.99
CA ALA A 22 -14.31 5.48 12.94
C ALA A 22 -14.32 4.33 11.90
N CYS A 23 -13.22 3.59 11.76
CA CYS A 23 -13.16 2.42 10.86
C CYS A 23 -14.01 1.24 11.36
N ASN A 24 -14.24 1.15 12.67
CA ASN A 24 -15.05 0.10 13.29
C ASN A 24 -16.54 0.48 13.32
N GLU A 25 -16.85 1.78 13.41
CA GLU A 25 -18.22 2.29 13.51
C GLU A 25 -18.96 2.25 12.16
N THR A 26 -18.29 2.63 11.09
CA THR A 26 -18.86 2.65 9.74
C THR A 26 -17.82 2.12 8.75
N PRO A 27 -17.86 0.83 8.41
CA PRO A 27 -16.91 0.25 7.46
C PRO A 27 -16.95 0.95 6.10
N PRO A 28 -15.80 1.29 5.50
CA PRO A 28 -15.77 1.85 4.16
C PRO A 28 -16.33 0.88 3.12
N SER A 29 -16.91 1.42 2.04
CA SER A 29 -17.36 0.64 0.88
C SER A 29 -16.29 0.45 -0.19
N GLU A 30 -15.18 1.21 -0.11
CA GLU A 30 -14.12 1.17 -1.11
C GLU A 30 -12.76 0.82 -0.49
N ALA A 31 -12.06 -0.12 -1.13
CA ALA A 31 -10.71 -0.49 -0.75
C ALA A 31 -9.71 -0.13 -1.86
N VAL A 32 -8.68 0.62 -1.50
CA VAL A 32 -7.56 0.99 -2.36
C VAL A 32 -6.43 -0.01 -2.16
N VAL A 33 -6.04 -0.70 -3.23
CA VAL A 33 -5.06 -1.79 -3.23
C VAL A 33 -3.78 -1.32 -3.91
N LEU A 34 -2.71 -1.13 -3.14
CA LEU A 34 -1.43 -0.67 -3.69
C LEU A 34 -0.64 -1.83 -4.30
N GLY A 35 -0.08 -1.62 -5.48
CA GLY A 35 0.86 -2.55 -6.08
C GLY A 35 2.09 -2.79 -5.20
N GLY A 36 2.59 -4.01 -5.19
CA GLY A 36 3.82 -4.42 -4.48
C GLY A 36 5.01 -4.67 -5.41
N GLY A 37 4.80 -4.51 -6.73
CA GLY A 37 5.77 -4.75 -7.78
C GLY A 37 5.51 -6.02 -8.60
N VAL A 38 6.41 -6.26 -9.52
CA VAL A 38 6.42 -7.42 -10.42
C VAL A 38 7.80 -8.09 -10.40
N ASP A 39 7.84 -9.40 -10.66
CA ASP A 39 9.08 -10.20 -10.77
C ASP A 39 9.54 -10.35 -12.23
N GLY A 40 8.77 -9.87 -13.21
CA GLY A 40 9.07 -9.97 -14.63
C GLY A 40 8.40 -8.89 -15.47
N THR A 41 8.69 -8.89 -16.77
CA THR A 41 8.09 -7.98 -17.75
C THR A 41 6.76 -8.55 -18.25
N PRO A 42 5.63 -7.84 -18.08
CA PRO A 42 4.34 -8.31 -18.56
C PRO A 42 4.28 -8.32 -20.10
N ARG A 43 3.72 -9.36 -20.67
CA ARG A 43 3.49 -9.52 -22.11
C ARG A 43 2.18 -8.87 -22.56
N SER A 44 1.26 -8.70 -21.63
CA SER A 44 -0.06 -8.07 -21.86
C SER A 44 -0.63 -7.49 -20.57
N ARG A 45 -1.73 -6.74 -20.68
CA ARG A 45 -2.49 -6.21 -19.52
C ARG A 45 -3.10 -7.29 -18.62
N ASN A 46 -3.20 -8.52 -19.13
CA ASN A 46 -3.74 -9.68 -18.39
C ASN A 46 -2.65 -10.63 -17.89
N ASP A 47 -1.37 -10.31 -18.10
CA ASP A 47 -0.25 -11.16 -17.67
C ASP A 47 0.06 -10.95 -16.17
N PHE A 48 -0.95 -11.18 -15.33
CA PHE A 48 -0.82 -11.10 -13.87
C PHE A 48 0.12 -12.15 -13.29
N GLY A 49 0.56 -13.13 -14.10
CA GLY A 49 1.57 -14.12 -13.73
C GLY A 49 2.88 -13.51 -13.24
N VAL A 50 3.22 -12.32 -13.74
CA VAL A 50 4.43 -11.59 -13.35
C VAL A 50 4.30 -10.81 -12.02
N LEU A 51 3.11 -10.72 -11.42
CA LEU A 51 2.93 -10.09 -10.12
C LEU A 51 3.77 -10.80 -9.06
N ASN A 52 4.55 -10.04 -8.30
CA ASN A 52 5.28 -10.59 -7.17
C ASN A 52 4.34 -11.03 -6.04
N LEU A 53 4.89 -11.78 -5.09
CA LEU A 53 4.12 -12.34 -3.98
C LEU A 53 3.41 -11.26 -3.13
N ALA A 54 4.04 -10.09 -2.94
CA ALA A 54 3.43 -9.01 -2.18
C ALA A 54 2.20 -8.45 -2.90
N SER A 55 2.25 -8.24 -4.22
CA SER A 55 1.12 -7.82 -5.03
C SER A 55 -0.05 -8.81 -4.93
N ARG A 56 0.24 -10.11 -5.11
CA ARG A 56 -0.80 -11.16 -5.04
C ARG A 56 -1.47 -11.19 -3.67
N ARG A 57 -0.71 -11.20 -2.57
CA ARG A 57 -1.26 -11.22 -1.20
C ARG A 57 -2.14 -9.99 -0.89
N ARG A 58 -1.79 -8.81 -1.45
CA ARG A 58 -2.62 -7.61 -1.30
C ARG A 58 -3.95 -7.77 -2.02
N VAL A 59 -3.95 -8.30 -3.25
CA VAL A 59 -5.20 -8.59 -3.97
C VAL A 59 -6.01 -9.66 -3.26
N ASP A 60 -5.39 -10.76 -2.82
CA ASP A 60 -6.09 -11.84 -2.07
C ASP A 60 -6.79 -11.28 -0.83
N ARG A 61 -6.08 -10.44 -0.05
CA ARG A 61 -6.64 -9.81 1.14
C ARG A 61 -7.76 -8.83 0.82
N ALA A 62 -7.62 -8.06 -0.26
CA ALA A 62 -8.65 -7.13 -0.73
C ALA A 62 -9.91 -7.87 -1.21
N VAL A 63 -9.73 -8.98 -1.95
CA VAL A 63 -10.86 -9.81 -2.43
C VAL A 63 -11.56 -10.50 -1.26
N ALA A 64 -10.82 -10.98 -0.25
CA ALA A 64 -11.44 -11.50 0.97
C ALA A 64 -12.32 -10.44 1.64
N TRP A 65 -11.79 -9.24 1.84
CA TRP A 65 -12.55 -8.11 2.37
C TRP A 65 -13.75 -7.73 1.49
N TRP A 66 -13.59 -7.74 0.17
CA TRP A 66 -14.67 -7.44 -0.77
C TRP A 66 -15.84 -8.41 -0.62
N ARG A 67 -15.56 -9.70 -0.44
CA ARG A 67 -16.59 -10.76 -0.26
C ARG A 67 -17.38 -10.66 1.05
N GLU A 68 -16.82 -9.99 2.06
CA GLU A 68 -17.45 -9.82 3.38
C GLU A 68 -18.58 -8.79 3.41
N GLY A 69 -18.86 -8.07 2.28
CA GLY A 69 -19.91 -7.06 2.24
C GLY A 69 -20.40 -6.75 0.84
N GLU A 70 -21.68 -6.39 0.75
CA GLU A 70 -22.31 -6.02 -0.52
C GLU A 70 -21.94 -4.61 -0.97
N GLY A 71 -21.98 -4.37 -2.29
CA GLY A 71 -21.75 -3.04 -2.88
C GLY A 71 -20.31 -2.50 -2.73
N ARG A 72 -19.37 -3.34 -2.31
CA ARG A 72 -17.96 -2.93 -2.15
C ARG A 72 -17.24 -2.84 -3.49
N THR A 73 -16.30 -1.90 -3.59
CA THR A 73 -15.47 -1.64 -4.77
C THR A 73 -13.99 -1.75 -4.42
N LEU A 74 -13.21 -2.30 -5.34
CA LEU A 74 -11.75 -2.37 -5.26
C LEU A 74 -11.13 -1.38 -6.24
N VAL A 75 -10.27 -0.50 -5.74
CA VAL A 75 -9.49 0.44 -6.53
C VAL A 75 -8.06 -0.06 -6.62
N MET A 76 -7.67 -0.61 -7.76
CA MET A 76 -6.32 -1.10 -8.01
C MET A 76 -5.41 0.06 -8.38
N VAL A 77 -4.30 0.23 -7.66
CA VAL A 77 -3.40 1.38 -7.82
C VAL A 77 -1.99 0.90 -8.13
N GLY A 78 -1.46 1.39 -9.24
CA GLY A 78 -0.10 1.09 -9.69
C GLY A 78 0.15 1.54 -11.10
N GLY A 79 1.09 2.44 -11.27
CA GLY A 79 1.38 3.11 -12.54
C GLY A 79 2.11 2.26 -13.57
N PRO A 80 2.66 2.93 -14.62
CA PRO A 80 3.33 2.27 -15.72
C PRO A 80 4.54 1.47 -15.25
N LEU A 81 4.71 0.27 -15.76
CA LEU A 81 5.90 -0.54 -15.52
C LEU A 81 7.02 -0.14 -16.48
N ARG A 82 8.28 -0.21 -16.02
CA ARG A 82 9.45 0.22 -16.81
C ARG A 82 9.56 -0.46 -18.16
N HIS A 83 9.16 -1.72 -18.23
CA HIS A 83 9.18 -2.54 -19.44
C HIS A 83 7.84 -3.28 -19.52
N GLY A 84 7.10 -3.05 -20.59
CA GLY A 84 5.83 -3.72 -20.81
C GLY A 84 4.71 -2.77 -21.24
N SER A 85 3.64 -3.37 -21.71
CA SER A 85 2.44 -2.69 -22.23
C SER A 85 1.35 -2.52 -21.17
N ALA A 86 1.63 -2.83 -19.91
CA ALA A 86 0.66 -2.80 -18.82
C ALA A 86 1.14 -1.94 -17.65
N SER A 87 0.18 -1.39 -16.91
CA SER A 87 0.40 -0.79 -15.60
C SER A 87 0.27 -1.83 -14.48
N GLY A 88 0.80 -1.51 -13.31
CA GLY A 88 0.61 -2.34 -12.13
C GLY A 88 -0.87 -2.52 -11.78
N ALA A 89 -1.68 -1.46 -11.90
CA ALA A 89 -3.11 -1.51 -11.61
C ALA A 89 -3.87 -2.46 -12.54
N GLU A 90 -3.53 -2.48 -13.84
CA GLU A 90 -4.15 -3.40 -14.80
C GLU A 90 -3.87 -4.87 -14.46
N LEU A 91 -2.64 -5.19 -14.06
CA LEU A 91 -2.27 -6.55 -13.66
C LEU A 91 -2.96 -6.97 -12.35
N LEU A 92 -3.07 -6.06 -11.37
CA LEU A 92 -3.81 -6.31 -10.12
C LEU A 92 -5.28 -6.57 -10.41
N ALA A 93 -5.90 -5.76 -11.30
CA ALA A 93 -7.29 -5.93 -11.70
C ALA A 93 -7.50 -7.25 -12.46
N ALA A 94 -6.60 -7.62 -13.38
CA ALA A 94 -6.64 -8.90 -14.08
C ALA A 94 -6.62 -10.07 -13.10
N TYR A 95 -5.77 -10.02 -12.08
CA TYR A 95 -5.72 -11.04 -11.05
C TYR A 95 -7.00 -11.08 -10.20
N ALA A 96 -7.55 -9.93 -9.79
CA ALA A 96 -8.80 -9.87 -9.04
C ALA A 96 -9.99 -10.47 -9.81
N ARG A 97 -10.05 -10.29 -11.14
CA ARG A 97 -11.07 -10.94 -12.01
C ARG A 97 -11.00 -12.45 -11.93
N THR A 98 -9.81 -13.05 -11.94
CA THR A 98 -9.67 -14.51 -11.79
C THR A 98 -10.13 -15.02 -10.43
N LEU A 99 -10.17 -14.14 -9.43
CA LEU A 99 -10.71 -14.43 -8.11
C LEU A 99 -12.21 -14.17 -7.98
N GLY A 100 -12.89 -13.80 -9.09
CA GLY A 100 -14.34 -13.64 -9.16
C GLY A 100 -14.85 -12.22 -8.90
N VAL A 101 -13.97 -11.19 -8.87
CA VAL A 101 -14.42 -9.80 -8.76
C VAL A 101 -14.91 -9.31 -10.13
N PRO A 102 -16.17 -8.86 -10.27
CA PRO A 102 -16.70 -8.37 -11.54
C PRO A 102 -16.13 -7.00 -11.90
N ASP A 103 -16.12 -6.66 -13.20
CA ASP A 103 -15.59 -5.38 -13.69
C ASP A 103 -16.28 -4.16 -13.05
N GLY A 104 -17.58 -4.24 -12.79
CA GLY A 104 -18.33 -3.16 -12.14
C GLY A 104 -17.90 -2.87 -10.70
N ALA A 105 -17.19 -3.79 -10.05
CA ALA A 105 -16.60 -3.62 -8.72
C ALA A 105 -15.11 -3.28 -8.75
N LEU A 106 -14.52 -3.06 -9.94
CA LEU A 106 -13.10 -2.75 -10.13
C LEU A 106 -12.92 -1.35 -10.70
N ARG A 107 -12.02 -0.59 -10.09
CA ARG A 107 -11.51 0.69 -10.60
C ARG A 107 -9.99 0.63 -10.65
N GLN A 108 -9.39 1.49 -11.45
CA GLN A 108 -7.93 1.48 -11.66
C GLN A 108 -7.37 2.89 -11.65
N GLU A 109 -6.19 3.04 -11.03
CA GLU A 109 -5.33 4.20 -11.13
C GLU A 109 -3.99 3.74 -11.74
N THR A 110 -3.66 4.23 -12.93
CA THR A 110 -2.60 3.68 -13.78
C THR A 110 -1.41 4.60 -14.00
N ASP A 111 -1.41 5.82 -13.45
CA ASP A 111 -0.46 6.88 -13.80
C ASP A 111 0.59 7.15 -12.73
N SER A 112 0.38 6.66 -11.51
CA SER A 112 1.25 6.89 -10.38
C SER A 112 2.62 6.23 -10.53
N ARG A 113 3.67 6.92 -10.04
CA ARG A 113 5.06 6.43 -10.09
C ARG A 113 5.67 6.19 -8.72
N ASP A 114 5.01 6.66 -7.69
CA ASP A 114 5.44 6.57 -6.30
C ASP A 114 4.23 6.59 -5.35
N THR A 115 4.48 6.46 -4.06
CA THR A 115 3.40 6.41 -3.04
C THR A 115 2.64 7.72 -2.93
N TRP A 116 3.29 8.86 -3.15
CA TRP A 116 2.63 10.16 -3.17
C TRP A 116 1.69 10.27 -4.39
N GLY A 117 2.18 9.89 -5.57
CA GLY A 117 1.37 9.79 -6.79
C GLY A 117 0.18 8.85 -6.62
N ASN A 118 0.37 7.67 -6.00
CA ASN A 118 -0.72 6.74 -5.68
C ASN A 118 -1.85 7.46 -4.94
N ALA A 119 -1.52 8.21 -3.88
CA ALA A 119 -2.52 8.89 -3.07
C ALA A 119 -3.23 10.03 -3.83
N HIS A 120 -2.46 10.92 -4.44
CA HIS A 120 -2.99 12.12 -5.11
C HIS A 120 -3.75 11.80 -6.40
N ASN A 121 -3.31 10.81 -7.18
CA ASN A 121 -4.03 10.38 -8.37
C ASN A 121 -5.30 9.61 -8.00
N THR A 122 -5.26 8.79 -6.94
CA THR A 122 -6.47 8.15 -6.39
C THR A 122 -7.51 9.20 -5.98
N ALA A 123 -7.10 10.31 -5.36
CA ALA A 123 -8.00 11.40 -4.97
C ALA A 123 -8.64 12.13 -6.17
N LYS A 124 -8.04 12.03 -7.36
CA LYS A 124 -8.55 12.65 -8.60
C LYS A 124 -9.45 11.73 -9.43
N LEU A 125 -9.55 10.45 -9.07
CA LEU A 125 -10.40 9.50 -9.80
C LEU A 125 -11.86 9.96 -9.88
N GLN A 126 -12.50 9.73 -11.05
CA GLN A 126 -13.91 10.01 -11.24
C GLN A 126 -14.72 8.72 -11.42
N PRO A 127 -15.89 8.57 -10.79
CA PRO A 127 -16.42 9.43 -9.71
C PRO A 127 -15.47 9.46 -8.50
N ARG A 128 -15.51 10.53 -7.71
CA ARG A 128 -14.63 10.66 -6.54
C ARG A 128 -14.87 9.55 -5.52
N LEU A 129 -13.79 9.08 -4.90
CA LEU A 129 -13.89 8.15 -3.79
C LEU A 129 -14.43 8.87 -2.53
N PRO A 130 -15.10 8.13 -1.62
CA PRO A 130 -15.45 8.65 -0.32
C PRO A 130 -14.18 9.06 0.46
N LYS A 131 -14.32 10.00 1.38
CA LYS A 131 -13.16 10.42 2.20
C LYS A 131 -12.57 9.29 3.04
N ARG A 132 -13.40 8.33 3.46
CA ARG A 132 -12.97 7.16 4.23
C ARG A 132 -12.82 5.97 3.31
N ILE A 133 -11.63 5.36 3.31
CA ILE A 133 -11.27 4.22 2.47
C ILE A 133 -10.56 3.14 3.29
N VAL A 134 -10.68 1.89 2.86
CA VAL A 134 -9.76 0.83 3.27
C VAL A 134 -8.49 0.95 2.43
N LEU A 135 -7.31 0.90 3.06
CA LEU A 135 -6.04 0.89 2.36
C LEU A 135 -5.35 -0.45 2.54
N VAL A 136 -5.14 -1.16 1.43
CA VAL A 136 -4.54 -2.50 1.42
C VAL A 136 -3.10 -2.44 0.94
N THR A 137 -2.17 -2.74 1.84
CA THR A 137 -0.74 -2.83 1.54
C THR A 137 0.00 -3.67 2.59
N SER A 138 1.29 -3.91 2.42
CA SER A 138 2.10 -4.61 3.43
C SER A 138 2.19 -3.80 4.72
N LEU A 139 2.20 -4.46 5.89
CA LEU A 139 2.26 -3.76 7.18
C LEU A 139 3.48 -2.86 7.34
N ILE A 140 4.63 -3.26 6.82
CA ILE A 140 5.85 -2.42 6.87
C ILE A 140 5.72 -1.15 6.02
N HIS A 141 4.97 -1.21 4.91
CA HIS A 141 4.70 -0.08 4.02
C HIS A 141 3.55 0.81 4.50
N MET A 142 2.66 0.27 5.34
CA MET A 142 1.44 0.93 5.77
C MET A 142 1.65 2.34 6.38
N PRO A 143 2.64 2.57 7.28
CA PRO A 143 2.82 3.90 7.88
C PRO A 143 3.09 4.99 6.83
N ARG A 144 3.93 4.70 5.83
CA ARG A 144 4.23 5.64 4.74
C ARG A 144 3.02 5.86 3.83
N ALA A 145 2.31 4.80 3.50
CA ALA A 145 1.11 4.88 2.70
C ALA A 145 -0.01 5.65 3.42
N GLN A 146 -0.24 5.40 4.72
CA GLN A 146 -1.21 6.17 5.51
C GLN A 146 -0.90 7.67 5.51
N ALA A 147 0.37 8.06 5.70
CA ALA A 147 0.77 9.46 5.68
C ALA A 147 0.45 10.13 4.32
N ALA A 148 0.81 9.47 3.20
CA ALA A 148 0.54 10.01 1.87
C ALA A 148 -0.96 10.13 1.56
N PHE A 149 -1.76 9.12 1.94
CA PHE A 149 -3.20 9.13 1.71
C PHE A 149 -3.93 10.12 2.64
N ALA A 150 -3.46 10.31 3.87
CA ALA A 150 -3.98 11.33 4.77
C ALA A 150 -3.71 12.75 4.24
N GLU A 151 -2.52 13.00 3.68
CA GLU A 151 -2.16 14.25 3.00
C GLU A 151 -3.06 14.51 1.77
N ALA A 152 -3.41 13.46 1.02
CA ALA A 152 -4.34 13.56 -0.10
C ALA A 152 -5.82 13.72 0.33
N GLY A 153 -6.12 13.82 1.63
CA GLY A 153 -7.44 14.09 2.20
C GLY A 153 -8.26 12.86 2.55
N PHE A 154 -7.66 11.66 2.55
CA PHE A 154 -8.36 10.44 2.93
C PHE A 154 -8.24 10.13 4.42
N GLN A 155 -9.31 9.59 4.98
CA GLN A 155 -9.32 8.90 6.27
C GLN A 155 -9.07 7.41 6.02
N VAL A 156 -7.90 6.93 6.43
CA VAL A 156 -7.41 5.60 6.06
C VAL A 156 -7.77 4.56 7.13
N CYS A 157 -8.49 3.53 6.73
CA CYS A 157 -8.70 2.29 7.48
C CYS A 157 -7.68 1.24 6.99
N PRO A 158 -6.63 0.94 7.77
CA PRO A 158 -5.56 0.08 7.30
C PRO A 158 -5.97 -1.39 7.26
N LEU A 159 -5.70 -2.06 6.15
CA LEU A 159 -5.85 -3.50 5.97
C LEU A 159 -4.49 -4.09 5.54
N GLY A 160 -3.67 -4.41 6.53
CA GLY A 160 -2.30 -4.86 6.31
C GLY A 160 -2.21 -6.29 5.79
N THR A 161 -1.23 -6.54 4.93
CA THR A 161 -0.76 -7.86 4.54
C THR A 161 0.68 -8.07 4.99
N ASP A 162 1.20 -9.30 4.85
CA ASP A 162 2.62 -9.61 5.04
C ASP A 162 3.20 -9.17 6.39
N VAL A 163 2.76 -9.82 7.45
CA VAL A 163 3.53 -9.84 8.70
C VAL A 163 4.75 -10.73 8.48
N ARG A 164 5.82 -10.15 7.91
CA ARG A 164 7.08 -10.87 7.69
C ARG A 164 7.86 -10.97 9.00
N SER A 165 7.40 -11.81 9.93
CA SER A 165 8.24 -12.22 11.04
C SER A 165 9.07 -13.42 10.63
N LEU A 166 10.39 -13.29 10.69
CA LEU A 166 11.29 -14.43 10.61
C LEU A 166 11.24 -15.14 11.96
N SER A 167 11.33 -16.47 11.95
CA SER A 167 11.24 -17.27 13.20
C SER A 167 12.11 -16.69 14.31
N PRO A 168 11.54 -16.34 15.47
CA PRO A 168 12.29 -15.74 16.58
C PRO A 168 13.05 -16.78 17.43
N ARG A 169 13.09 -18.06 17.02
CA ARG A 169 13.73 -19.12 17.80
C ARG A 169 15.23 -18.90 17.91
N LEU A 170 15.73 -18.65 19.10
CA LEU A 170 17.14 -18.67 19.43
C LEU A 170 17.69 -20.12 19.38
N PRO A 171 18.93 -20.35 18.89
CA PRO A 171 19.92 -19.36 18.42
C PRO A 171 19.74 -18.91 16.96
N TRP A 172 18.83 -19.51 16.19
CA TRP A 172 18.63 -19.30 14.75
C TRP A 172 18.30 -17.87 14.36
N ALA A 173 17.66 -17.10 15.27
CA ALA A 173 17.35 -15.69 15.04
C ALA A 173 18.60 -14.79 15.00
N MET A 174 19.75 -15.27 15.47
CA MET A 174 21.00 -14.52 15.46
C MET A 174 21.93 -14.91 14.31
N ILE A 175 21.60 -15.98 13.56
CA ILE A 175 22.40 -16.40 12.41
C ILE A 175 22.05 -15.55 11.20
N PRO A 176 23.04 -14.87 10.55
CA PRO A 176 22.82 -14.09 9.36
C PRO A 176 22.20 -14.90 8.22
N ARG A 177 21.18 -14.32 7.53
CA ARG A 177 20.49 -14.93 6.39
C ARG A 177 20.17 -13.89 5.34
N THR A 178 20.16 -14.28 4.07
CA THR A 178 19.80 -13.42 2.94
C THR A 178 18.38 -12.85 3.10
N SER A 179 17.43 -13.65 3.58
CA SER A 179 16.06 -13.19 3.85
C SER A 179 16.00 -12.09 4.91
N ALA A 180 16.89 -12.13 5.92
CA ALA A 180 16.99 -11.09 6.92
C ALA A 180 17.58 -9.81 6.34
N LEU A 181 18.56 -9.92 5.43
CA LEU A 181 19.12 -8.77 4.72
C LEU A 181 18.03 -8.06 3.90
N ASN A 182 17.30 -8.79 3.07
CA ASN A 182 16.21 -8.24 2.26
C ASN A 182 15.11 -7.58 3.11
N ASN A 183 14.71 -8.20 4.22
CA ASN A 183 13.71 -7.62 5.11
C ASN A 183 14.22 -6.35 5.81
N THR A 184 15.52 -6.31 6.15
CA THR A 184 16.14 -5.12 6.73
C THR A 184 16.23 -3.99 5.72
N GLU A 185 16.65 -4.28 4.49
CA GLU A 185 16.69 -3.32 3.38
C GLU A 185 15.32 -2.68 3.16
N MET A 186 14.27 -3.51 3.05
CA MET A 186 12.89 -3.02 2.93
C MET A 186 12.49 -2.15 4.12
N ALA A 187 12.80 -2.57 5.36
CA ALA A 187 12.45 -1.78 6.54
C ALA A 187 13.18 -0.43 6.56
N ILE A 188 14.47 -0.39 6.21
CA ILE A 188 15.24 0.85 6.12
C ILE A 188 14.65 1.77 5.04
N HIS A 189 14.32 1.21 3.87
CA HIS A 189 13.67 1.97 2.80
C HIS A 189 12.38 2.63 3.26
N GLU A 190 11.53 1.91 3.99
CA GLU A 190 10.28 2.45 4.54
C GLU A 190 10.54 3.52 5.63
N TRP A 191 11.54 3.34 6.49
CA TRP A 191 11.92 4.33 7.48
C TRP A 191 12.40 5.63 6.84
N VAL A 192 13.26 5.54 5.83
CA VAL A 192 13.74 6.72 5.08
C VAL A 192 12.58 7.41 4.38
N GLY A 193 11.71 6.63 3.72
CA GLY A 193 10.51 7.16 3.09
C GLY A 193 9.60 7.88 4.08
N LEU A 194 9.33 7.28 5.25
CA LEU A 194 8.48 7.89 6.28
C LEU A 194 9.06 9.20 6.82
N VAL A 195 10.37 9.25 7.08
CA VAL A 195 11.07 10.48 7.52
C VAL A 195 10.96 11.56 6.45
N TYR A 196 11.20 11.22 5.18
CA TYR A 196 11.07 12.13 4.05
C TYR A 196 9.66 12.72 3.94
N TYR A 197 8.59 11.88 4.03
CA TYR A 197 7.20 12.36 3.97
C TYR A 197 6.86 13.29 5.14
N ARG A 198 7.26 12.94 6.38
CA ARG A 198 7.05 13.81 7.55
C ARG A 198 7.80 15.15 7.45
N TRP A 199 9.02 15.14 6.89
CA TRP A 199 9.76 16.36 6.63
C TRP A 199 9.08 17.23 5.58
N ARG A 200 8.63 16.63 4.48
CA ARG A 200 7.89 17.31 3.41
C ARG A 200 6.61 17.94 3.93
N GLU A 201 5.80 17.20 4.66
CA GLU A 201 4.56 17.70 5.29
C GLU A 201 4.82 18.92 6.18
N ARG A 202 5.85 18.87 7.03
CA ARG A 202 6.23 20.00 7.88
C ARG A 202 6.62 21.22 7.06
N ARG A 203 7.37 21.02 5.98
CA ARG A 203 7.81 22.11 5.10
C ARG A 203 6.63 22.74 4.39
N GLU A 204 5.69 21.97 3.86
CA GLU A 204 4.50 22.47 3.18
C GLU A 204 3.58 23.26 4.14
N ARG A 205 3.39 22.77 5.36
CA ARG A 205 2.67 23.50 6.42
C ARG A 205 3.35 24.81 6.79
N SER A 206 4.67 24.84 6.88
CA SER A 206 5.42 26.07 7.19
C SER A 206 5.27 27.12 6.08
N ILE A 207 5.32 26.69 4.80
CA ILE A 207 5.11 27.56 3.64
C ILE A 207 3.66 28.09 3.62
N ALA A 208 2.67 27.24 3.86
CA ALA A 208 1.27 27.64 3.92
C ALA A 208 1.01 28.63 5.05
N ALA A 209 1.62 28.44 6.22
CA ALA A 209 1.52 29.38 7.35
C ALA A 209 2.18 30.73 7.06
N ALA A 210 3.32 30.73 6.34
CA ALA A 210 4.02 31.96 5.94
C ALA A 210 3.25 32.78 4.89
N ASN A 211 2.44 32.12 4.06
CA ASN A 211 1.64 32.75 3.00
C ASN A 211 0.19 33.06 3.43
N ALA A 212 -0.19 32.78 4.67
CA ALA A 212 -1.50 33.14 5.18
C ALA A 212 -1.62 34.68 5.30
N PRO A 213 -2.69 35.32 4.77
CA PRO A 213 -2.89 36.75 4.97
C PRO A 213 -2.97 37.06 6.47
N ALA A 214 -2.31 38.15 6.86
CA ALA A 214 -2.42 38.65 8.23
C ALA A 214 -3.89 38.98 8.55
N PRO A 215 -4.35 38.73 9.80
CA PRO A 215 -5.73 38.98 10.23
C PRO A 215 -6.14 40.44 10.14
#